data_87f524487d5787edb6aec5571d3f4a64
#
_entry.id   87f524487d5787edb6aec5571d3f4a64
#
_cell.length_a   1.000
_cell.length_b   1.000
_cell.length_c   1.000
_cell.angle_alpha   90.00
_cell.angle_beta   90.00
_cell.angle_gamma   90.00
#
_symmetry.space_group_name_H-M   'P 1'
#
loop_
_entity.id
_entity.type
_entity.pdbx_description
1 polymer ?
#
loop_
_entity_poly.entity_id
_entity_poly.type
_entity_poly.pdbx_seq_one_letter_code
_entity_poly.pdbx_strand_id
1 'polypeptide(L)'
;ISDDSLYRVKNSHKYFDLNLMGGLGYPTLNHYTSLTDEDYMFTMKKLGYSSYWMEVGSQDGSLLTDALLGNRYTVVQSREVKPEDDVVYQNDWYAILKNKYRMSFGTVMSSQDISKSEDLPDATRMEIQQSIFEQLFHSSKKLVTEYEYSSSENLKCTKTKNGTVLIKEDPETNGTLSYDVLVEGTQTLYLDCFDKLTNNLSEPINNSFHVSVNDRTVQSMYPAQKENGLLNLGTFTDELVRVRLTVYKDVSAKSFGIYGMELSTLGTAL
;
A
#
# COMPACT_ATOMS: atom_id res chain seq x y z
N ILE A 1 15.01 -2.38 -20.47
CA ILE A 1 15.62 -1.41 -19.53
C ILE A 1 17.14 -1.62 -19.62
N SER A 2 17.89 -0.57 -19.99
CA SER A 2 19.35 -0.57 -19.93
C SER A 2 19.74 0.22 -18.66
N ASP A 3 20.07 -0.48 -17.59
CA ASP A 3 20.46 0.08 -16.29
C ASP A 3 21.45 -0.88 -15.63
N ASP A 4 22.70 -0.44 -15.46
CA ASP A 4 23.79 -1.25 -14.89
C ASP A 4 23.79 -1.27 -13.35
N SER A 5 22.85 -0.55 -12.72
CA SER A 5 22.69 -0.53 -11.26
C SER A 5 21.84 -1.70 -10.77
N LEU A 6 21.89 -1.97 -9.48
CA LEU A 6 20.94 -2.87 -8.83
C LEU A 6 19.57 -2.19 -8.72
N TYR A 7 18.53 -2.83 -9.25
CA TYR A 7 17.15 -2.34 -9.21
C TYR A 7 16.15 -3.49 -9.18
N ARG A 8 14.90 -3.17 -8.89
CA ARG A 8 13.76 -4.07 -9.10
C ARG A 8 12.71 -3.40 -9.98
N VAL A 9 11.93 -4.25 -10.64
CA VAL A 9 10.79 -3.86 -11.45
C VAL A 9 9.52 -4.25 -10.71
N LYS A 10 8.67 -3.25 -10.45
CA LYS A 10 7.34 -3.41 -9.88
C LYS A 10 6.32 -3.63 -10.99
N ASN A 11 5.41 -4.55 -10.78
CA ASN A 11 4.19 -4.69 -11.59
C ASN A 11 3.06 -4.05 -10.80
N SER A 12 2.51 -2.92 -11.27
CA SER A 12 1.48 -2.16 -10.54
C SER A 12 0.17 -2.91 -10.38
N HIS A 13 -0.10 -3.82 -11.32
CA HIS A 13 -1.22 -4.74 -11.27
C HIS A 13 -0.73 -6.14 -11.63
N LYS A 14 -1.53 -7.16 -11.38
CA LYS A 14 -1.17 -8.53 -11.72
C LYS A 14 -1.37 -8.82 -13.22
N TYR A 15 -0.72 -8.04 -14.10
CA TYR A 15 -0.83 -8.24 -15.55
C TYR A 15 -0.08 -9.45 -16.06
N PHE A 16 0.97 -9.86 -15.36
CA PHE A 16 1.82 -10.96 -15.73
C PHE A 16 1.76 -12.04 -14.66
N ASP A 17 2.03 -13.27 -15.07
CA ASP A 17 2.31 -14.34 -14.14
C ASP A 17 3.42 -13.94 -13.17
N LEU A 18 3.31 -14.34 -11.91
CA LEU A 18 4.19 -13.92 -10.84
C LEU A 18 5.67 -14.20 -11.10
N ASN A 19 5.96 -15.31 -11.76
CA ASN A 19 7.33 -15.71 -12.04
C ASN A 19 7.82 -15.24 -13.42
N LEU A 20 6.94 -14.67 -14.26
CA LEU A 20 7.31 -14.28 -15.63
C LEU A 20 8.39 -13.23 -15.65
N MET A 21 8.32 -12.20 -14.81
CA MET A 21 9.33 -11.15 -14.76
C MET A 21 10.72 -11.70 -14.42
N GLY A 22 10.79 -12.59 -13.42
CA GLY A 22 12.03 -13.29 -13.06
C GLY A 22 12.52 -14.23 -14.18
N GLY A 23 11.60 -14.94 -14.83
CA GLY A 23 11.89 -15.79 -16.00
C GLY A 23 12.44 -15.02 -17.20
N LEU A 24 12.07 -13.75 -17.35
CA LEU A 24 12.60 -12.83 -18.35
C LEU A 24 13.91 -12.13 -17.91
N GLY A 25 14.42 -12.45 -16.73
CA GLY A 25 15.67 -11.88 -16.20
C GLY A 25 15.53 -10.50 -15.55
N TYR A 26 14.31 -10.04 -15.26
CA TYR A 26 14.07 -8.79 -14.53
C TYR A 26 13.95 -9.05 -13.03
N PRO A 27 14.79 -8.41 -12.19
CA PRO A 27 14.66 -8.49 -10.74
C PRO A 27 13.30 -7.92 -10.30
N THR A 28 12.57 -8.68 -9.50
CA THR A 28 11.21 -8.30 -9.03
C THR A 28 10.94 -8.87 -7.64
N LEU A 29 9.97 -8.29 -6.93
CA LEU A 29 9.42 -8.84 -5.69
C LEU A 29 8.36 -9.91 -5.96
N ASN A 30 7.81 -9.97 -7.17
CA ASN A 30 6.84 -10.99 -7.54
C ASN A 30 7.44 -12.38 -7.43
N HIS A 31 6.77 -13.23 -6.67
CA HIS A 31 7.29 -14.55 -6.37
C HIS A 31 6.16 -15.54 -6.07
N TYR A 32 6.24 -16.71 -6.67
CA TYR A 32 5.43 -17.87 -6.32
C TYR A 32 6.28 -19.12 -6.37
N THR A 33 6.36 -19.81 -5.24
CA THR A 33 6.94 -21.16 -5.15
C THR A 33 6.36 -21.86 -3.93
N SER A 34 6.20 -23.17 -4.02
CA SER A 34 5.71 -24.00 -2.91
C SER A 34 6.66 -24.02 -1.69
N LEU A 35 7.82 -23.38 -1.78
CA LEU A 35 8.83 -23.25 -0.73
C LEU A 35 9.04 -21.79 -0.32
N THR A 36 8.05 -20.91 -0.56
CA THR A 36 8.13 -19.51 -0.12
C THR A 36 8.21 -19.45 1.40
N ASP A 37 9.22 -18.75 1.89
CA ASP A 37 9.45 -18.54 3.31
C ASP A 37 8.31 -17.72 3.94
N GLU A 38 7.82 -18.15 5.09
CA GLU A 38 6.68 -17.54 5.77
C GLU A 38 7.02 -16.14 6.32
N ASP A 39 8.23 -15.98 6.86
CA ASP A 39 8.69 -14.69 7.42
C ASP A 39 8.84 -13.66 6.30
N TYR A 40 9.30 -14.09 5.11
CA TYR A 40 9.33 -13.23 3.93
C TYR A 40 7.92 -12.75 3.56
N MET A 41 6.95 -13.65 3.48
CA MET A 41 5.56 -13.31 3.16
C MET A 41 4.95 -12.35 4.19
N PHE A 42 5.19 -12.57 5.48
CA PHE A 42 4.69 -11.71 6.55
C PHE A 42 5.37 -10.35 6.53
N THR A 43 6.66 -10.30 6.28
CA THR A 43 7.39 -9.05 6.12
C THR A 43 6.82 -8.23 4.97
N MET A 44 6.58 -8.84 3.81
CA MET A 44 5.98 -8.17 2.67
C MET A 44 4.57 -7.65 2.98
N LYS A 45 3.75 -8.42 3.70
CA LYS A 45 2.43 -7.97 4.17
C LYS A 45 2.54 -6.77 5.12
N LYS A 46 3.45 -6.80 6.09
CA LYS A 46 3.70 -5.67 7.02
C LYS A 46 4.14 -4.41 6.28
N LEU A 47 4.91 -4.56 5.22
CA LEU A 47 5.35 -3.46 4.36
C LEU A 47 4.25 -2.94 3.42
N GLY A 48 3.09 -3.58 3.40
CA GLY A 48 1.94 -3.13 2.62
C GLY A 48 1.79 -3.76 1.26
N TYR A 49 2.60 -4.77 0.91
CA TYR A 49 2.46 -5.52 -0.34
C TYR A 49 1.41 -6.61 -0.22
N SER A 50 0.84 -7.01 -1.36
CA SER A 50 -0.06 -8.14 -1.44
C SER A 50 0.66 -9.47 -1.24
N SER A 51 0.08 -10.33 -0.43
CA SER A 51 0.57 -11.68 -0.20
C SER A 51 -0.60 -12.63 0.03
N TYR A 52 -0.60 -13.76 -0.63
CA TYR A 52 -1.65 -14.76 -0.53
C TYR A 52 -1.06 -16.16 -0.69
N TRP A 53 -1.31 -17.03 0.27
CA TRP A 53 -0.81 -18.39 0.32
C TRP A 53 0.72 -18.44 0.18
N MET A 54 1.28 -18.88 -0.96
CA MET A 54 2.71 -18.92 -1.25
C MET A 54 3.13 -17.87 -2.30
N GLU A 55 2.26 -16.89 -2.53
CA GLU A 55 2.38 -15.87 -3.54
C GLU A 55 2.67 -14.52 -2.89
N VAL A 56 3.70 -13.83 -3.36
CA VAL A 56 3.97 -12.42 -3.03
C VAL A 56 3.89 -11.62 -4.31
N GLY A 57 3.05 -10.58 -4.31
CA GLY A 57 2.93 -9.63 -5.42
C GLY A 57 3.78 -8.38 -5.18
N SER A 58 4.23 -7.72 -6.23
CA SER A 58 4.85 -6.40 -6.15
C SER A 58 3.83 -5.26 -6.30
N GLN A 59 2.57 -5.57 -6.59
CA GLN A 59 1.49 -4.61 -6.54
C GLN A 59 1.29 -4.13 -5.10
N ASP A 60 0.66 -2.98 -4.94
CA ASP A 60 0.45 -2.33 -3.65
C ASP A 60 1.77 -1.83 -3.02
N GLY A 61 1.89 -1.83 -1.69
CA GLY A 61 2.99 -1.17 -1.01
C GLY A 61 2.82 0.35 -0.98
N SER A 62 3.86 1.05 -0.56
CA SER A 62 3.87 2.51 -0.55
C SER A 62 5.10 3.05 -1.27
N LEU A 63 5.15 4.37 -1.49
CA LEU A 63 6.33 5.03 -2.07
C LEU A 63 7.58 4.83 -1.23
N LEU A 64 7.45 4.80 0.11
CA LEU A 64 8.58 4.52 1.00
C LEU A 64 9.06 3.07 0.84
N THR A 65 8.15 2.10 0.88
CA THR A 65 8.53 0.68 0.78
C THR A 65 9.03 0.32 -0.62
N ASP A 66 8.51 0.94 -1.66
CA ASP A 66 9.05 0.83 -3.02
C ASP A 66 10.49 1.35 -3.11
N ALA A 67 10.76 2.52 -2.50
CA ALA A 67 12.10 3.08 -2.45
C ALA A 67 13.08 2.17 -1.71
N LEU A 68 12.68 1.69 -0.51
CA LEU A 68 13.48 0.79 0.33
C LEU A 68 13.85 -0.52 -0.36
N LEU A 69 12.89 -1.11 -1.06
CA LEU A 69 13.08 -2.40 -1.72
C LEU A 69 13.66 -2.28 -3.14
N GLY A 70 14.08 -1.07 -3.53
CA GLY A 70 14.75 -0.82 -4.80
C GLY A 70 13.84 -0.98 -6.02
N ASN A 71 12.52 -0.81 -5.88
CA ASN A 71 11.59 -0.74 -7.00
C ASN A 71 11.83 0.56 -7.78
N ARG A 72 12.75 0.51 -8.75
CA ARG A 72 13.14 1.66 -9.57
C ARG A 72 12.23 1.88 -10.76
N TYR A 73 11.66 0.82 -11.27
CA TYR A 73 10.77 0.84 -12.43
C TYR A 73 9.42 0.23 -12.09
N THR A 74 8.36 0.80 -12.68
CA THR A 74 7.00 0.28 -12.54
C THR A 74 6.40 0.03 -13.91
N VAL A 75 5.88 -1.17 -14.13
CA VAL A 75 5.08 -1.50 -15.32
C VAL A 75 3.64 -1.15 -15.06
N VAL A 76 3.07 -0.34 -15.95
CA VAL A 76 1.66 0.10 -15.92
C VAL A 76 1.00 -0.15 -17.27
N GLN A 77 -0.32 -0.07 -17.37
CA GLN A 77 -0.98 0.00 -18.67
C GLN A 77 -0.73 1.37 -19.30
N SER A 78 -0.58 1.43 -20.63
CA SER A 78 -0.29 2.68 -21.35
C SER A 78 -1.34 3.77 -21.13
N ARG A 79 -2.60 3.39 -20.87
CA ARG A 79 -3.70 4.32 -20.54
C ARG A 79 -3.61 4.93 -19.14
N GLU A 80 -2.77 4.39 -18.26
CA GLU A 80 -2.57 4.84 -16.88
C GLU A 80 -1.43 5.85 -16.77
N VAL A 81 -0.66 6.05 -17.84
CA VAL A 81 0.44 7.02 -17.90
C VAL A 81 -0.10 8.44 -17.76
N LYS A 82 0.49 9.20 -16.87
CA LYS A 82 0.17 10.60 -16.59
C LYS A 82 1.21 11.53 -17.20
N PRO A 83 0.86 12.81 -17.46
CA PRO A 83 1.81 13.77 -18.04
C PRO A 83 3.09 13.99 -17.24
N GLU A 84 3.03 13.80 -15.91
CA GLU A 84 4.15 13.96 -14.98
C GLU A 84 5.04 12.73 -14.83
N ASP A 85 4.66 11.60 -15.45
CA ASP A 85 5.42 10.35 -15.33
C ASP A 85 6.71 10.36 -16.14
N ASP A 86 7.78 9.83 -15.56
CA ASP A 86 9.07 9.60 -16.25
C ASP A 86 8.99 8.27 -17.04
N VAL A 87 8.54 8.37 -18.29
CA VAL A 87 8.31 7.22 -19.16
C VAL A 87 9.61 6.78 -19.83
N VAL A 88 10.09 5.59 -19.51
CA VAL A 88 11.29 4.97 -20.10
C VAL A 88 10.96 4.21 -21.38
N TYR A 89 9.79 3.58 -21.44
CA TYR A 89 9.31 2.82 -22.58
C TYR A 89 7.78 2.83 -22.59
N GLN A 90 7.19 2.88 -23.77
CA GLN A 90 5.75 2.75 -23.95
C GLN A 90 5.43 2.11 -25.30
N ASN A 91 4.44 1.24 -25.32
CA ASN A 91 3.78 0.73 -26.52
C ASN A 91 2.25 0.87 -26.37
N ASP A 92 1.46 0.28 -27.26
CA ASP A 92 0.00 0.39 -27.22
C ASP A 92 -0.64 -0.20 -25.94
N TRP A 93 0.04 -1.09 -25.24
CA TRP A 93 -0.50 -1.85 -24.11
C TRP A 93 0.12 -1.47 -22.77
N TYR A 94 1.44 -1.32 -22.70
CA TYR A 94 2.19 -1.13 -21.47
C TYR A 94 3.19 0.00 -21.57
N ALA A 95 3.42 0.63 -20.43
CA ALA A 95 4.51 1.57 -20.23
C ALA A 95 5.39 1.12 -19.06
N ILE A 96 6.67 1.51 -19.12
CA ILE A 96 7.63 1.38 -18.03
C ILE A 96 7.92 2.79 -17.53
N LEU A 97 7.56 3.04 -16.29
CA LEU A 97 7.81 4.30 -15.59
C LEU A 97 9.04 4.16 -14.71
N LYS A 98 9.84 5.22 -14.63
CA LYS A 98 10.94 5.32 -13.67
C LYS A 98 10.44 6.00 -12.41
N ASN A 99 10.53 5.31 -11.28
CA ASN A 99 10.03 5.81 -10.02
C ASN A 99 10.86 7.01 -9.53
N LYS A 100 10.17 8.07 -9.15
CA LYS A 100 10.78 9.30 -8.64
C LYS A 100 11.49 9.08 -7.30
N TYR A 101 10.83 8.38 -6.38
CA TYR A 101 11.35 8.07 -5.06
C TYR A 101 12.10 6.73 -5.10
N ARG A 102 13.39 6.76 -4.78
CA ARG A 102 14.24 5.57 -4.84
C ARG A 102 15.45 5.72 -3.92
N MET A 103 15.82 4.62 -3.29
CA MET A 103 17.07 4.50 -2.53
C MET A 103 18.11 3.71 -3.31
N SER A 104 19.37 3.81 -2.88
CA SER A 104 20.40 2.85 -3.24
C SER A 104 20.02 1.47 -2.71
N PHE A 105 20.44 0.39 -3.38
CA PHE A 105 20.08 -0.99 -3.00
C PHE A 105 20.65 -1.45 -1.65
N GLY A 106 21.43 -0.63 -1.00
CA GLY A 106 21.96 -0.86 0.34
C GLY A 106 22.16 0.43 1.10
N THR A 107 21.88 0.41 2.39
CA THR A 107 22.09 1.54 3.31
C THR A 107 22.89 1.05 4.50
N VAL A 108 23.80 1.89 4.99
CA VAL A 108 24.55 1.61 6.21
C VAL A 108 23.77 2.13 7.40
N MET A 109 23.45 1.24 8.33
CA MET A 109 22.75 1.56 9.57
C MET A 109 23.59 1.14 10.78
N SER A 110 23.39 1.78 11.94
CA SER A 110 23.96 1.31 13.18
C SER A 110 23.22 0.08 13.69
N SER A 111 23.92 -0.82 14.40
CA SER A 111 23.27 -2.00 14.98
C SER A 111 22.21 -1.67 16.05
N GLN A 112 22.26 -0.47 16.64
CA GLN A 112 21.27 0.01 17.60
C GLN A 112 19.95 0.41 16.95
N ASP A 113 19.97 0.78 15.66
CA ASP A 113 18.76 1.16 14.92
C ASP A 113 17.96 -0.07 14.47
N ILE A 114 18.63 -1.20 14.25
CA ILE A 114 18.00 -2.45 13.81
C ILE A 114 17.17 -3.10 14.93
N SER A 115 17.61 -3.00 16.18
CA SER A 115 16.93 -3.67 17.32
C SER A 115 15.56 -3.10 17.67
N LYS A 116 15.25 -1.87 17.27
CA LYS A 116 13.96 -1.22 17.56
C LYS A 116 12.82 -1.66 16.65
N SER A 117 13.11 -2.29 15.52
CA SER A 117 12.07 -2.73 14.57
C SER A 117 11.34 -4.01 15.03
N GLU A 118 11.92 -4.76 15.97
CA GLU A 118 11.31 -5.97 16.54
C GLU A 118 10.20 -5.67 17.56
N ASP A 119 10.15 -4.44 18.09
CA ASP A 119 9.28 -4.03 19.20
C ASP A 119 7.90 -3.47 18.77
N LEU A 120 7.44 -3.67 17.52
CA LEU A 120 6.16 -3.15 17.01
C LEU A 120 5.14 -4.25 16.66
N PRO A 121 4.90 -5.29 17.51
CA PRO A 121 4.03 -6.42 17.15
C PRO A 121 2.56 -5.97 16.94
N ASP A 122 2.14 -4.87 17.57
CA ASP A 122 0.77 -4.37 17.54
C ASP A 122 0.54 -3.15 16.66
N ALA A 123 1.60 -2.65 16.00
CA ALA A 123 1.51 -1.49 15.14
C ALA A 123 0.71 -1.76 13.85
N THR A 124 0.03 -0.74 13.35
CA THR A 124 -0.57 -0.74 12.01
C THR A 124 0.53 -0.74 10.94
N ARG A 125 0.19 -1.13 9.71
CA ARG A 125 1.16 -1.10 8.60
C ARG A 125 1.75 0.29 8.36
N MET A 126 0.97 1.35 8.56
CA MET A 126 1.42 2.72 8.35
C MET A 126 2.26 3.25 9.52
N GLU A 127 1.99 2.81 10.76
CA GLU A 127 2.86 3.10 11.91
C GLU A 127 4.22 2.40 11.76
N ILE A 128 4.25 1.18 11.24
CA ILE A 128 5.50 0.48 10.90
C ILE A 128 6.30 1.30 9.87
N GLN A 129 5.67 1.85 8.85
CA GLN A 129 6.36 2.68 7.86
C GLN A 129 6.86 4.00 8.43
N GLN A 130 6.10 4.66 9.30
CA GLN A 130 6.56 5.84 10.02
C GLN A 130 7.80 5.51 10.85
N SER A 131 7.76 4.41 11.61
CA SER A 131 8.90 3.96 12.42
C SER A 131 10.14 3.64 11.59
N ILE A 132 9.98 2.95 10.46
CA ILE A 132 11.07 2.68 9.52
C ILE A 132 11.68 3.99 9.01
N PHE A 133 10.84 4.94 8.62
CA PHE A 133 11.30 6.26 8.17
C PHE A 133 12.12 7.00 9.24
N GLU A 134 11.60 7.05 10.47
CA GLU A 134 12.28 7.70 11.59
C GLU A 134 13.66 7.09 11.89
N GLN A 135 13.73 5.76 11.85
CA GLN A 135 14.97 5.04 12.12
C GLN A 135 15.99 5.17 11.00
N LEU A 136 15.57 5.00 9.74
CA LEU A 136 16.47 5.07 8.59
C LEU A 136 17.06 6.45 8.34
N PHE A 137 16.24 7.48 8.53
CA PHE A 137 16.64 8.85 8.21
C PHE A 137 16.95 9.71 9.45
N HIS A 138 16.92 9.11 10.65
CA HIS A 138 17.11 9.79 11.93
C HIS A 138 16.24 11.06 12.02
N SER A 139 15.00 10.95 11.54
CA SER A 139 14.08 12.07 11.36
C SER A 139 12.90 11.94 12.33
N SER A 140 12.59 13.01 13.06
CA SER A 140 11.36 13.13 13.85
C SER A 140 10.19 13.73 13.06
N LYS A 141 10.36 13.93 11.75
CA LYS A 141 9.29 14.46 10.90
C LYS A 141 8.17 13.43 10.72
N LYS A 142 6.95 13.91 10.72
CA LYS A 142 5.78 13.08 10.42
C LYS A 142 5.71 12.82 8.91
N LEU A 143 5.94 11.58 8.50
CA LEU A 143 5.78 11.14 7.11
C LEU A 143 4.33 10.75 6.82
N VAL A 144 3.67 10.10 7.80
CA VAL A 144 2.33 9.52 7.64
C VAL A 144 1.33 10.24 8.53
N THR A 145 0.21 10.65 7.97
CA THR A 145 -0.93 11.22 8.70
C THR A 145 -2.14 10.34 8.54
N GLU A 146 -2.77 9.92 9.63
CA GLU A 146 -4.07 9.26 9.64
C GLU A 146 -5.18 10.30 9.56
N TYR A 147 -6.22 10.01 8.76
CA TYR A 147 -7.40 10.85 8.61
C TYR A 147 -8.62 10.17 9.25
N GLU A 148 -9.40 10.97 9.97
CA GLU A 148 -10.66 10.51 10.56
C GLU A 148 -11.79 10.57 9.53
N TYR A 149 -12.77 9.67 9.65
CA TYR A 149 -13.95 9.72 8.79
C TYR A 149 -14.84 10.92 9.15
N SER A 150 -15.46 11.52 8.15
CA SER A 150 -16.35 12.68 8.29
C SER A 150 -17.79 12.28 8.58
N SER A 151 -18.24 11.14 8.05
CA SER A 151 -19.59 10.62 8.29
C SER A 151 -19.68 9.11 8.09
N SER A 152 -20.70 8.50 8.73
CA SER A 152 -21.08 7.11 8.52
C SER A 152 -22.59 7.00 8.38
N GLU A 153 -23.05 6.10 7.50
CA GLU A 153 -24.46 5.79 7.29
C GLU A 153 -24.64 4.27 7.38
N ASN A 154 -25.67 3.81 8.09
CA ASN A 154 -25.96 2.40 8.36
C ASN A 154 -24.73 1.63 8.86
N LEU A 155 -23.85 2.28 9.65
CA LEU A 155 -22.59 1.69 10.06
C LEU A 155 -22.16 2.26 11.42
N LYS A 156 -21.91 1.37 12.37
CA LYS A 156 -21.25 1.68 13.63
C LYS A 156 -19.74 1.36 13.49
N CYS A 157 -18.91 2.39 13.59
CA CYS A 157 -17.47 2.26 13.61
C CYS A 157 -16.95 2.33 15.06
N THR A 158 -16.18 1.33 15.48
CA THR A 158 -15.56 1.30 16.82
C THR A 158 -14.07 1.03 16.68
N LYS A 159 -13.25 2.02 17.04
CA LYS A 159 -11.79 1.91 17.08
C LYS A 159 -11.35 1.55 18.51
N THR A 160 -10.53 0.52 18.63
CA THR A 160 -9.96 0.04 19.89
C THR A 160 -8.45 -0.14 19.74
N LYS A 161 -7.75 -0.37 20.84
CA LYS A 161 -6.32 -0.74 20.82
C LYS A 161 -6.01 -2.04 20.03
N ASN A 162 -7.04 -2.88 19.81
CA ASN A 162 -6.88 -4.16 19.11
C ASN A 162 -7.29 -4.07 17.63
N GLY A 163 -7.68 -2.89 17.15
CA GLY A 163 -8.11 -2.66 15.78
C GLY A 163 -9.45 -1.95 15.66
N THR A 164 -10.00 -1.95 14.46
CA THR A 164 -11.26 -1.29 14.10
C THR A 164 -12.32 -2.34 13.76
N VAL A 165 -13.51 -2.13 14.29
CA VAL A 165 -14.69 -2.96 14.02
C VAL A 165 -15.77 -2.08 13.38
N LEU A 166 -16.26 -2.52 12.23
CA LEU A 166 -17.36 -1.92 11.49
C LEU A 166 -18.54 -2.89 11.52
N ILE A 167 -19.68 -2.46 12.05
CA ILE A 167 -20.90 -3.28 12.14
C ILE A 167 -22.03 -2.53 11.45
N LYS A 168 -22.73 -3.16 10.52
CA LYS A 168 -23.92 -2.62 9.90
C LYS A 168 -25.08 -2.60 10.89
N GLU A 169 -25.81 -1.50 10.96
CA GLU A 169 -26.99 -1.36 11.82
C GLU A 169 -28.17 -2.14 11.22
N ASP A 170 -28.36 -2.08 9.90
CA ASP A 170 -29.24 -2.94 9.13
C ASP A 170 -28.40 -3.86 8.24
N PRO A 171 -28.39 -5.19 8.48
CA PRO A 171 -27.58 -6.14 7.72
C PRO A 171 -27.99 -6.27 6.26
N GLU A 172 -29.24 -5.93 5.90
CA GLU A 172 -29.78 -6.08 4.55
C GLU A 172 -29.36 -4.95 3.60
N THR A 173 -28.94 -3.80 4.15
CA THR A 173 -28.49 -2.66 3.37
C THR A 173 -26.98 -2.44 3.51
N ASN A 174 -26.34 -1.85 2.51
CA ASN A 174 -24.92 -1.54 2.59
C ASN A 174 -24.68 -0.36 3.55
N GLY A 175 -23.57 -0.42 4.29
CA GLY A 175 -23.10 0.73 5.04
C GLY A 175 -22.27 1.68 4.17
N THR A 176 -22.10 2.91 4.62
CA THR A 176 -21.22 3.90 3.99
C THR A 176 -20.32 4.54 5.03
N LEU A 177 -19.02 4.66 4.71
CA LEU A 177 -18.06 5.44 5.49
C LEU A 177 -17.43 6.47 4.57
N SER A 178 -17.52 7.75 4.92
CA SER A 178 -17.01 8.85 4.10
C SER A 178 -15.91 9.61 4.82
N TYR A 179 -14.89 10.02 4.05
CA TYR A 179 -13.80 10.86 4.50
C TYR A 179 -13.74 12.09 3.59
N ASP A 180 -13.77 13.28 4.20
CA ASP A 180 -13.45 14.55 3.56
C ASP A 180 -12.03 14.93 3.99
N VAL A 181 -11.07 14.55 3.17
CA VAL A 181 -9.63 14.69 3.45
C VAL A 181 -9.15 16.02 2.89
N LEU A 182 -8.86 16.99 3.76
CA LEU A 182 -8.15 18.20 3.35
C LEU A 182 -6.66 17.86 3.25
N VAL A 183 -6.18 17.73 2.02
CA VAL A 183 -4.75 17.50 1.74
C VAL A 183 -4.04 18.83 1.79
N GLU A 184 -3.06 18.96 2.69
CA GLU A 184 -2.14 20.07 2.77
C GLU A 184 -0.78 19.65 2.17
N GLY A 185 -0.22 20.47 1.28
CA GLY A 185 0.97 20.09 0.49
C GLY A 185 0.64 18.99 -0.52
N THR A 186 1.63 18.18 -0.86
CA THR A 186 1.44 17.05 -1.79
C THR A 186 1.55 15.73 -1.05
N GLN A 187 0.48 14.95 -1.05
CA GLN A 187 0.42 13.65 -0.38
C GLN A 187 -0.11 12.55 -1.30
N THR A 188 0.41 11.35 -1.12
CA THR A 188 -0.24 10.14 -1.67
C THR A 188 -1.13 9.54 -0.59
N LEU A 189 -2.42 9.36 -0.91
CA LEU A 189 -3.37 8.75 0.01
C LEU A 189 -3.40 7.23 -0.17
N TYR A 190 -3.55 6.53 0.95
CA TYR A 190 -3.65 5.07 1.01
C TYR A 190 -4.84 4.66 1.89
N LEU A 191 -5.56 3.64 1.45
CA LEU A 191 -6.47 2.88 2.32
C LEU A 191 -5.75 1.64 2.82
N ASP A 192 -5.74 1.45 4.13
CA ASP A 192 -5.30 0.23 4.79
C ASP A 192 -6.49 -0.56 5.31
N CYS A 193 -6.54 -1.86 5.05
CA CYS A 193 -7.42 -2.81 5.71
C CYS A 193 -6.70 -4.14 5.86
N PHE A 194 -6.29 -4.45 7.08
CA PHE A 194 -5.46 -5.59 7.40
C PHE A 194 -5.91 -6.27 8.69
N ASP A 195 -6.11 -7.58 8.69
CA ASP A 195 -6.63 -8.31 9.85
C ASP A 195 -5.53 -8.97 10.68
N LYS A 196 -4.64 -9.72 10.04
CA LYS A 196 -3.60 -10.50 10.72
C LYS A 196 -2.51 -10.96 9.75
N LEU A 197 -1.37 -11.29 10.32
CA LEU A 197 -0.28 -11.94 9.60
C LEU A 197 -0.62 -13.43 9.42
N THR A 198 -1.27 -13.76 8.32
CA THR A 198 -1.55 -15.14 7.91
C THR A 198 -1.38 -15.29 6.41
N ASN A 199 -1.22 -16.52 5.95
CA ASN A 199 -1.07 -16.84 4.53
C ASN A 199 -2.34 -16.53 3.72
N ASN A 200 -3.49 -16.44 4.37
CA ASN A 200 -4.77 -16.17 3.75
C ASN A 200 -5.41 -14.94 4.35
N LEU A 201 -6.10 -14.17 3.51
CA LEU A 201 -7.01 -13.15 3.96
C LEU A 201 -8.17 -13.81 4.72
N SER A 202 -8.57 -13.25 5.87
CA SER A 202 -9.74 -13.79 6.55
C SER A 202 -11.02 -13.49 5.76
N GLU A 203 -11.98 -14.43 5.80
CA GLU A 203 -13.29 -14.23 5.18
C GLU A 203 -14.00 -12.94 5.67
N PRO A 204 -13.92 -12.55 6.96
CA PRO A 204 -14.54 -11.32 7.43
C PRO A 204 -14.11 -10.05 6.71
N ILE A 205 -12.86 -9.94 6.24
CA ILE A 205 -12.41 -8.72 5.57
C ILE A 205 -12.31 -8.84 4.04
N ASN A 206 -12.35 -10.07 3.50
CA ASN A 206 -12.25 -10.28 2.05
C ASN A 206 -13.45 -9.67 1.32
N ASN A 207 -13.20 -8.84 0.30
CA ASN A 207 -14.23 -8.17 -0.52
C ASN A 207 -15.26 -7.38 0.29
N SER A 208 -14.81 -6.65 1.30
CA SER A 208 -15.70 -5.90 2.20
C SER A 208 -16.10 -4.53 1.69
N PHE A 209 -15.28 -3.94 0.79
CA PHE A 209 -15.44 -2.54 0.40
C PHE A 209 -15.50 -2.34 -1.10
N HIS A 210 -16.42 -1.46 -1.53
CA HIS A 210 -16.25 -0.69 -2.76
C HIS A 210 -15.61 0.65 -2.40
N VAL A 211 -14.54 1.01 -3.08
CA VAL A 211 -13.74 2.20 -2.80
C VAL A 211 -13.85 3.19 -3.95
N SER A 212 -14.25 4.42 -3.66
CA SER A 212 -14.26 5.51 -4.62
C SER A 212 -13.55 6.75 -4.07
N VAL A 213 -12.94 7.52 -4.97
CA VAL A 213 -12.29 8.80 -4.68
C VAL A 213 -12.82 9.84 -5.66
N ASN A 214 -13.33 10.96 -5.13
CA ASN A 214 -13.95 12.03 -5.92
C ASN A 214 -14.97 11.46 -6.93
N ASP A 215 -15.85 10.56 -6.45
CA ASP A 215 -16.90 9.85 -7.17
C ASP A 215 -16.41 8.91 -8.30
N ARG A 216 -15.10 8.62 -8.37
CA ARG A 216 -14.54 7.64 -9.31
C ARG A 216 -14.17 6.37 -8.57
N THR A 217 -14.61 5.23 -9.08
CA THR A 217 -14.23 3.92 -8.53
C THR A 217 -12.73 3.70 -8.65
N VAL A 218 -12.09 3.41 -7.54
CA VAL A 218 -10.70 2.95 -7.46
C VAL A 218 -10.66 1.43 -7.45
N GLN A 219 -11.46 0.81 -6.57
CA GLN A 219 -11.55 -0.64 -6.46
C GLN A 219 -12.95 -1.08 -6.04
N SER A 220 -13.52 -2.06 -6.76
CA SER A 220 -14.89 -2.52 -6.51
C SER A 220 -15.00 -3.54 -5.37
N MET A 221 -13.93 -4.28 -5.11
CA MET A 221 -13.85 -5.33 -4.09
C MET A 221 -12.50 -5.28 -3.38
N TYR A 222 -12.43 -4.62 -2.23
CA TYR A 222 -11.20 -4.48 -1.45
C TYR A 222 -11.45 -4.92 0.01
N PRO A 223 -10.44 -5.51 0.68
CA PRO A 223 -9.27 -6.16 0.07
C PRO A 223 -9.69 -7.45 -0.66
N ALA A 224 -9.02 -7.78 -1.75
CA ALA A 224 -9.20 -9.05 -2.44
C ALA A 224 -8.11 -10.05 -2.05
N GLN A 225 -8.34 -11.34 -2.24
CA GLN A 225 -7.40 -12.38 -1.80
C GLN A 225 -5.97 -12.17 -2.30
N LYS A 226 -5.81 -11.71 -3.54
CA LYS A 226 -4.51 -11.51 -4.18
C LYS A 226 -4.10 -10.05 -4.33
N GLU A 227 -4.96 -9.14 -3.92
CA GLU A 227 -4.79 -7.69 -3.94
C GLU A 227 -5.22 -7.16 -2.57
N ASN A 228 -4.39 -7.41 -1.55
CA ASN A 228 -4.68 -7.19 -0.13
C ASN A 228 -3.64 -6.31 0.57
N GLY A 229 -2.80 -5.64 -0.20
CA GLY A 229 -1.84 -4.67 0.31
C GLY A 229 -2.47 -3.29 0.59
N LEU A 230 -1.64 -2.27 0.70
CA LEU A 230 -2.09 -0.88 0.80
C LEU A 230 -2.68 -0.43 -0.53
N LEU A 231 -3.96 -0.04 -0.55
CA LEU A 231 -4.58 0.48 -1.75
C LEU A 231 -4.18 1.94 -1.95
N ASN A 232 -3.48 2.23 -3.05
CA ASN A 232 -3.15 3.59 -3.45
C ASN A 232 -4.40 4.30 -4.00
N LEU A 233 -4.81 5.39 -3.35
CA LEU A 233 -5.99 6.18 -3.70
C LEU A 233 -5.68 7.35 -4.65
N GLY A 234 -4.39 7.62 -4.89
CA GLY A 234 -3.91 8.72 -5.72
C GLY A 234 -3.03 9.71 -4.97
N THR A 235 -2.42 10.61 -5.74
CA THR A 235 -1.62 11.74 -5.23
C THR A 235 -2.37 13.04 -5.45
N PHE A 236 -2.45 13.87 -4.42
CA PHE A 236 -3.24 15.11 -4.39
C PHE A 236 -2.40 16.23 -3.82
N THR A 237 -2.71 17.49 -4.20
CA THR A 237 -1.97 18.67 -3.77
C THR A 237 -2.94 19.80 -3.40
N ASP A 238 -2.90 20.24 -2.13
CA ASP A 238 -3.65 21.39 -1.62
C ASP A 238 -5.12 21.38 -2.02
N GLU A 239 -5.79 20.23 -1.88
CA GLU A 239 -7.18 20.05 -2.29
C GLU A 239 -7.99 19.21 -1.30
N LEU A 240 -9.31 19.38 -1.35
CA LEU A 240 -10.25 18.54 -0.61
C LEU A 240 -10.52 17.27 -1.42
N VAL A 241 -10.16 16.11 -0.87
CA VAL A 241 -10.37 14.79 -1.48
C VAL A 241 -11.49 14.07 -0.75
N ARG A 242 -12.48 13.62 -1.48
CA ARG A 242 -13.59 12.84 -0.93
C ARG A 242 -13.36 11.36 -1.19
N VAL A 243 -13.16 10.58 -0.11
CA VAL A 243 -13.06 9.12 -0.19
C VAL A 243 -14.34 8.52 0.38
N ARG A 244 -14.98 7.63 -0.37
CA ARG A 244 -16.19 6.91 0.05
C ARG A 244 -15.95 5.41 0.00
N LEU A 245 -16.25 4.74 1.11
CA LEU A 245 -16.24 3.28 1.24
C LEU A 245 -17.69 2.81 1.36
N THR A 246 -18.18 2.04 0.37
CA THR A 246 -19.41 1.28 0.55
C THR A 246 -19.05 -0.03 1.22
N VAL A 247 -19.65 -0.30 2.36
CA VAL A 247 -19.35 -1.44 3.24
C VAL A 247 -20.40 -2.53 3.04
N TYR A 248 -19.99 -3.66 2.49
CA TYR A 248 -20.91 -4.74 2.12
C TYR A 248 -21.27 -5.66 3.29
N LYS A 249 -20.37 -5.81 4.26
CA LYS A 249 -20.52 -6.70 5.41
C LYS A 249 -19.78 -6.17 6.63
N ASP A 250 -20.02 -6.76 7.79
CA ASP A 250 -19.27 -6.45 8.99
C ASP A 250 -17.78 -6.73 8.83
N VAL A 251 -16.95 -5.89 9.39
CA VAL A 251 -15.49 -5.96 9.27
C VAL A 251 -14.85 -5.86 10.64
N SER A 252 -13.86 -6.73 10.89
CA SER A 252 -12.95 -6.60 12.03
C SER A 252 -11.52 -6.64 11.49
N ALA A 253 -10.84 -5.51 11.56
CA ALA A 253 -9.50 -5.34 11.03
C ALA A 253 -8.54 -4.87 12.13
N LYS A 254 -7.30 -5.38 12.15
CA LYS A 254 -6.23 -4.90 13.03
C LYS A 254 -5.77 -3.50 12.64
N SER A 255 -5.65 -3.25 11.35
CA SER A 255 -5.32 -1.94 10.77
C SER A 255 -6.41 -1.56 9.78
N PHE A 256 -7.00 -0.38 9.97
CA PHE A 256 -8.02 0.16 9.08
C PHE A 256 -8.00 1.69 9.14
N GLY A 257 -7.96 2.33 7.98
CA GLY A 257 -8.05 3.78 7.89
C GLY A 257 -7.52 4.35 6.59
N ILE A 258 -7.74 5.66 6.42
CA ILE A 258 -7.16 6.46 5.34
C ILE A 258 -5.93 7.18 5.88
N TYR A 259 -4.83 7.07 5.13
CA TYR A 259 -3.54 7.63 5.49
C TYR A 259 -2.97 8.46 4.34
N GLY A 260 -2.37 9.61 4.66
CA GLY A 260 -1.62 10.43 3.72
C GLY A 260 -0.12 10.29 3.97
N MET A 261 0.65 10.09 2.90
CA MET A 261 2.12 10.09 2.93
C MET A 261 2.62 11.41 2.34
N GLU A 262 3.33 12.20 3.14
CA GLU A 262 3.84 13.52 2.77
C GLU A 262 5.04 13.42 1.84
N LEU A 263 4.89 13.91 0.60
CA LEU A 263 5.90 13.73 -0.44
C LEU A 263 7.09 14.68 -0.31
N SER A 264 6.93 15.85 0.28
CA SER A 264 8.05 16.77 0.54
C SER A 264 8.97 16.20 1.61
N THR A 265 8.40 15.59 2.65
CA THR A 265 9.15 14.91 3.71
C THR A 265 9.90 13.70 3.17
N LEU A 266 9.23 12.86 2.38
CA LEU A 266 9.85 11.70 1.74
C LEU A 266 10.96 12.09 0.78
N GLY A 267 10.72 13.07 -0.10
CA GLY A 267 11.69 13.52 -1.11
C GLY A 267 12.91 14.22 -0.54
N THR A 268 12.80 14.81 0.67
CA THR A 268 13.95 15.41 1.35
C THR A 268 14.85 14.36 1.99
N ALA A 269 14.30 13.22 2.35
CA ALA A 269 15.02 12.12 3.00
C ALA A 269 15.74 11.20 2.00
N LEU A 270 15.17 10.99 0.79
CA LEU A 270 15.71 10.16 -0.28
C LEU A 270 16.65 10.93 -1.21
#